data_256e802dbe6f575e305dd9fac25ea3c9
#
_entry.id   256e802dbe6f575e305dd9fac25ea3c9
#
_cell.length_a   1.000
_cell.length_b   1.000
_cell.length_c   1.000
_cell.angle_alpha   90.00
_cell.angle_beta   90.00
_cell.angle_gamma   90.00
#
_symmetry.space_group_name_H-M   'P 1'
#
loop_
_entity.id
_entity.type
_entity.pdbx_description
1 polymer ?
#
loop_
_entity_poly.entity_id
_entity_poly.type
_entity_poly.pdbx_seq_one_letter_code
_entity_poly.pdbx_strand_id
1 'polypeptide(L)'
;MATEDFIASISPAPVEEPESSWGSDPANGADLRFLGVVRGTENGRPILGIEYTCYAAMAEKELTAICRDLLRAHPGHKVLIHHRIGFVSAGVASLVIRVRTPHSAEAFDLAREYLKRIKSTVPVWKTVRFQNA
;
A
#
# COMPACT_ATOMS: atom_id res chain seq x y z
N MET A 1 24.70 -8.71 -2.25
CA MET A 1 23.53 -8.48 -3.09
C MET A 1 22.83 -7.19 -2.67
N ALA A 2 22.62 -6.30 -3.60
CA ALA A 2 21.95 -5.05 -3.27
C ALA A 2 20.50 -5.33 -2.88
N THR A 3 20.06 -4.76 -1.75
CA THR A 3 18.66 -4.80 -1.35
C THR A 3 17.89 -3.78 -2.19
N GLU A 4 16.78 -4.18 -2.75
CA GLU A 4 15.94 -3.24 -3.50
C GLU A 4 15.41 -2.16 -2.58
N ASP A 5 15.46 -0.91 -3.02
CA ASP A 5 14.94 0.23 -2.26
C ASP A 5 13.42 0.27 -2.26
N PHE A 6 12.79 -0.38 -3.22
CA PHE A 6 11.33 -0.49 -3.22
C PHE A 6 10.86 -1.87 -3.67
N ILE A 7 9.72 -2.26 -3.13
CA ILE A 7 8.95 -3.43 -3.56
C ILE A 7 7.52 -2.93 -3.82
N ALA A 8 7.04 -3.12 -5.03
CA ALA A 8 5.69 -2.69 -5.40
C ALA A 8 4.97 -3.85 -6.06
N SER A 9 3.84 -4.24 -5.51
CA SER A 9 3.07 -5.36 -6.04
C SER A 9 1.56 -5.10 -5.97
N ILE A 10 0.85 -5.64 -6.95
CA ILE A 10 -0.60 -5.67 -7.01
C ILE A 10 -0.99 -7.10 -7.37
N SER A 11 -1.71 -7.78 -6.51
CA SER A 11 -2.09 -9.17 -6.73
C SER A 11 -3.27 -9.57 -5.84
N PRO A 12 -3.89 -10.74 -6.10
CA PRO A 12 -4.93 -11.27 -5.22
C PRO A 12 -4.42 -11.76 -3.86
N ALA A 13 -3.10 -11.81 -3.66
CA ALA A 13 -2.54 -12.30 -2.41
C ALA A 13 -2.98 -11.45 -1.23
N PRO A 14 -3.26 -12.06 -0.08
CA PRO A 14 -3.58 -11.31 1.14
C PRO A 14 -2.47 -10.33 1.50
N VAL A 15 -2.88 -9.20 2.10
CA VAL A 15 -1.94 -8.26 2.68
C VAL A 15 -1.53 -8.83 4.02
N GLU A 16 -0.32 -9.38 4.07
CA GLU A 16 0.27 -9.86 5.31
C GLU A 16 1.26 -8.83 5.82
N GLU A 17 1.58 -8.90 7.11
CA GLU A 17 2.71 -8.14 7.62
C GLU A 17 3.96 -8.60 6.87
N PRO A 18 4.55 -7.74 6.04
CA PRO A 18 5.66 -8.18 5.25
C PRO A 18 6.88 -8.40 6.14
N GLU A 19 7.26 -9.67 6.29
CA GLU A 19 8.62 -9.96 6.65
C GLU A 19 9.44 -9.62 5.43
N SER A 20 9.90 -8.40 5.37
CA SER A 20 10.70 -7.98 4.25
C SER A 20 12.09 -8.59 4.34
N SER A 21 12.66 -8.85 3.18
CA SER A 21 14.07 -9.23 3.06
C SER A 21 15.02 -8.11 3.49
N TRP A 22 14.49 -6.98 3.94
CA TRP A 22 15.34 -5.85 4.34
C TRP A 22 16.14 -6.10 5.61
N GLY A 23 15.60 -6.92 6.51
CA GLY A 23 16.27 -7.19 7.76
C GLY A 23 16.45 -5.96 8.64
N SER A 24 17.34 -6.05 9.60
CA SER A 24 17.70 -4.93 10.48
C SER A 24 18.68 -3.99 9.79
N ASP A 25 18.42 -2.69 9.88
CA ASP A 25 19.30 -1.67 9.32
C ASP A 25 19.46 -0.52 10.33
N PRO A 26 20.62 -0.39 10.96
CA PRO A 26 20.83 0.65 11.97
C PRO A 26 20.87 2.07 11.41
N ALA A 27 20.92 2.24 10.08
CA ALA A 27 20.81 3.56 9.47
C ALA A 27 19.38 4.12 9.52
N ASN A 28 18.37 3.26 9.74
CA ASN A 28 16.97 3.65 9.73
C ASN A 28 16.38 3.59 11.12
N GLY A 29 16.05 4.76 11.67
CA GLY A 29 15.44 4.89 12.99
C GLY A 29 13.93 4.75 13.01
N ALA A 30 13.28 4.73 11.85
CA ALA A 30 11.83 4.60 11.73
C ALA A 30 11.45 3.52 10.73
N ASP A 31 10.48 2.70 11.11
CA ASP A 31 9.89 1.66 10.27
C ASP A 31 8.38 1.75 10.47
N LEU A 32 7.72 2.43 9.56
CA LEU A 32 6.30 2.74 9.66
C LEU A 32 5.50 1.87 8.71
N ARG A 33 4.42 1.28 9.23
CA ARG A 33 3.45 0.55 8.42
C ARG A 33 2.10 1.23 8.47
N PHE A 34 1.53 1.44 7.31
CA PHE A 34 0.13 1.83 7.17
C PHE A 34 -0.64 0.66 6.56
N LEU A 35 -1.74 0.28 7.19
CA LEU A 35 -2.66 -0.71 6.65
C LEU A 35 -3.97 -0.03 6.30
N GLY A 36 -4.36 -0.10 5.02
CA GLY A 36 -5.68 0.31 4.58
C GLY A 36 -6.65 -0.84 4.75
N VAL A 37 -7.59 -0.70 5.66
CA VAL A 37 -8.53 -1.76 6.04
C VAL A 37 -9.90 -1.45 5.48
N VAL A 38 -10.59 -2.46 4.95
CA VAL A 38 -11.95 -2.32 4.45
C VAL A 38 -12.89 -2.10 5.64
N ARG A 39 -13.58 -0.96 5.65
CA ARG A 39 -14.54 -0.66 6.72
C ARG A 39 -15.78 -1.54 6.60
N GLY A 40 -16.48 -1.71 7.71
CA GLY A 40 -17.69 -2.54 7.76
C GLY A 40 -18.95 -1.86 7.24
N THR A 41 -18.89 -0.56 6.91
CA THR A 41 -20.04 0.19 6.43
C THR A 41 -19.66 1.12 5.29
N GLU A 42 -20.62 1.39 4.42
CA GLU A 42 -20.51 2.39 3.37
C GLU A 42 -21.82 3.19 3.34
N ASN A 43 -21.71 4.51 3.48
CA ASN A 43 -22.89 5.39 3.57
C ASN A 43 -23.90 4.94 4.63
N GLY A 44 -23.40 4.50 5.80
CA GLY A 44 -24.23 4.04 6.91
C GLY A 44 -24.82 2.66 6.74
N ARG A 45 -24.54 1.96 5.65
CA ARG A 45 -25.06 0.60 5.38
C ARG A 45 -23.97 -0.44 5.59
N PRO A 46 -24.30 -1.57 6.23
CA PRO A 46 -23.31 -2.65 6.40
C PRO A 46 -22.92 -3.27 5.05
N ILE A 47 -21.64 -3.58 4.91
CA ILE A 47 -21.11 -4.21 3.70
C ILE A 47 -20.44 -5.54 4.03
N LEU A 48 -20.40 -6.43 3.04
CA LEU A 48 -19.63 -7.68 3.12
C LEU A 48 -18.16 -7.42 2.90
N GLY A 49 -17.86 -6.53 1.98
CA GLY A 49 -16.51 -6.18 1.59
C GLY A 49 -16.49 -5.38 0.30
N ILE A 50 -15.30 -5.25 -0.27
CA ILE A 50 -15.09 -4.51 -1.50
C ILE A 50 -14.39 -5.42 -2.51
N GLU A 51 -14.90 -5.41 -3.74
CA GLU A 51 -14.25 -6.04 -4.87
C GLU A 51 -13.34 -5.02 -5.54
N TYR A 52 -12.05 -5.31 -5.61
CA TYR A 52 -11.07 -4.44 -6.27
C TYR A 52 -10.69 -5.04 -7.62
N THR A 53 -10.75 -4.22 -8.66
CA THR A 53 -10.34 -4.61 -10.02
C THR A 53 -9.37 -3.59 -10.59
N CYS A 54 -8.48 -4.03 -11.46
CA CYS A 54 -7.54 -3.14 -12.13
C CYS A 54 -7.04 -3.76 -13.44
N TYR A 55 -6.46 -2.92 -14.29
CA TYR A 55 -5.58 -3.40 -15.35
C TYR A 55 -4.18 -3.58 -14.74
N ALA A 56 -3.79 -4.83 -14.50
CA ALA A 56 -2.60 -5.16 -13.72
C ALA A 56 -1.34 -4.48 -14.25
N ALA A 57 -1.07 -4.56 -15.55
CA ALA A 57 0.13 -3.98 -16.14
C ALA A 57 0.21 -2.47 -15.96
N MET A 58 -0.90 -1.76 -16.18
CA MET A 58 -0.95 -0.31 -16.01
C MET A 58 -0.84 0.08 -14.53
N ALA A 59 -1.55 -0.63 -13.66
CA ALA A 59 -1.52 -0.35 -12.22
C ALA A 59 -0.13 -0.55 -11.64
N GLU A 60 0.56 -1.62 -12.01
CA GLU A 60 1.94 -1.87 -11.58
C GLU A 60 2.91 -0.81 -12.09
N LYS A 61 2.74 -0.39 -13.36
CA LYS A 61 3.56 0.66 -13.94
C LYS A 61 3.41 1.97 -13.18
N GLU A 62 2.18 2.37 -12.88
CA GLU A 62 1.91 3.60 -12.13
C GLU A 62 2.45 3.51 -10.70
N LEU A 63 2.26 2.37 -10.04
CA LEU A 63 2.78 2.18 -8.69
C LEU A 63 4.31 2.24 -8.66
N THR A 64 4.97 1.60 -9.62
CA THR A 64 6.42 1.65 -9.75
C THR A 64 6.91 3.06 -10.02
N ALA A 65 6.22 3.82 -10.87
CA ALA A 65 6.58 5.22 -11.15
C ALA A 65 6.50 6.09 -9.90
N ILE A 66 5.49 5.89 -9.05
CA ILE A 66 5.36 6.61 -7.77
C ILE A 66 6.57 6.32 -6.88
N CYS A 67 6.95 5.05 -6.76
CA CYS A 67 8.10 4.66 -5.93
C CYS A 67 9.39 5.30 -6.45
N ARG A 68 9.63 5.23 -7.74
CA ARG A 68 10.84 5.80 -8.35
C ARG A 68 10.91 7.32 -8.18
N ASP A 69 9.79 8.01 -8.39
CA ASP A 69 9.73 9.46 -8.23
C ASP A 69 10.03 9.88 -6.79
N LEU A 70 9.43 9.23 -5.81
CA LEU A 70 9.62 9.58 -4.42
C LEU A 70 10.99 9.16 -3.90
N LEU A 71 11.56 8.07 -4.39
CA LEU A 71 12.94 7.68 -4.07
C LEU A 71 13.95 8.68 -4.64
N ARG A 72 13.66 9.23 -5.80
CA ARG A 72 14.50 10.27 -6.40
C ARG A 72 14.41 11.58 -5.63
N ALA A 73 13.21 11.98 -5.24
CA ALA A 73 12.96 13.21 -4.49
C ALA A 73 13.44 13.11 -3.03
N HIS A 74 13.41 11.92 -2.45
CA HIS A 74 13.78 11.65 -1.05
C HIS A 74 14.71 10.44 -0.98
N PRO A 75 15.98 10.61 -1.39
CA PRO A 75 16.91 9.48 -1.40
C PRO A 75 17.18 8.95 0.01
N GLY A 76 17.44 7.66 0.08
CA GLY A 76 17.82 6.99 1.33
C GLY A 76 16.68 6.33 2.09
N HIS A 77 15.42 6.49 1.67
CA HIS A 77 14.35 5.71 2.29
C HIS A 77 14.11 4.41 1.53
N LYS A 78 13.39 3.50 2.19
CA LYS A 78 12.91 2.26 1.57
C LYS A 78 11.39 2.21 1.68
N VAL A 79 10.75 1.62 0.68
CA VAL A 79 9.29 1.50 0.65
C VAL A 79 8.84 0.14 0.13
N LEU A 80 7.84 -0.41 0.77
CA LEU A 80 7.16 -1.62 0.32
C LEU A 80 5.67 -1.29 0.22
N ILE A 81 5.07 -1.56 -0.94
CA ILE A 81 3.65 -1.35 -1.18
C ILE A 81 3.07 -2.63 -1.80
N HIS A 82 1.98 -3.11 -1.22
CA HIS A 82 1.19 -4.17 -1.82
C HIS A 82 -0.28 -3.79 -1.77
N HIS A 83 -0.93 -3.80 -2.93
CA HIS A 83 -2.38 -3.62 -3.04
C HIS A 83 -3.02 -4.94 -3.46
N ARG A 84 -3.96 -5.41 -2.64
CA ARG A 84 -4.72 -6.61 -2.94
C ARG A 84 -5.84 -6.29 -3.93
N ILE A 85 -6.05 -7.17 -4.91
CA ILE A 85 -7.18 -7.13 -5.82
C ILE A 85 -8.07 -8.36 -5.59
N GLY A 86 -9.25 -8.34 -6.20
CA GLY A 86 -10.28 -9.33 -5.91
C GLY A 86 -11.14 -8.89 -4.73
N PHE A 87 -11.88 -9.80 -4.15
CA PHE A 87 -12.76 -9.50 -3.04
C PHE A 87 -11.99 -9.45 -1.72
N VAL A 88 -12.16 -8.35 -0.99
CA VAL A 88 -11.58 -8.18 0.34
C VAL A 88 -12.71 -7.94 1.34
N SER A 89 -12.81 -8.82 2.33
CA SER A 89 -13.86 -8.75 3.35
C SER A 89 -13.71 -7.53 4.24
N ALA A 90 -14.83 -7.03 4.74
CA ALA A 90 -14.84 -6.01 5.78
C ALA A 90 -13.95 -6.42 6.96
N GLY A 91 -13.14 -5.51 7.47
CA GLY A 91 -12.21 -5.77 8.55
C GLY A 91 -10.84 -6.29 8.11
N VAL A 92 -10.65 -6.53 6.81
CA VAL A 92 -9.42 -7.08 6.26
C VAL A 92 -8.66 -5.99 5.50
N ALA A 93 -7.34 -6.02 5.58
CA ALA A 93 -6.50 -5.05 4.88
C ALA A 93 -6.47 -5.32 3.37
N SER A 94 -6.60 -4.25 2.58
CA SER A 94 -6.46 -4.29 1.13
C SER A 94 -5.16 -3.62 0.64
N LEU A 95 -4.48 -2.89 1.50
CA LEU A 95 -3.28 -2.14 1.15
C LEU A 95 -2.32 -2.11 2.32
N VAL A 96 -1.04 -2.31 2.05
CA VAL A 96 0.03 -2.01 2.99
C VAL A 96 1.01 -1.03 2.35
N ILE A 97 1.43 -0.04 3.12
CA ILE A 97 2.54 0.85 2.80
C ILE A 97 3.50 0.78 3.97
N ARG A 98 4.72 0.33 3.73
CA ARG A 98 5.77 0.27 4.74
C ARG A 98 6.91 1.15 4.28
N VAL A 99 7.33 2.06 5.16
CA VAL A 99 8.38 3.03 4.85
C VAL A 99 9.44 2.97 5.95
N ARG A 100 10.69 2.85 5.55
CA ARG A 100 11.83 2.98 6.47
C ARG A 100 12.61 4.25 6.15
N THR A 101 12.88 5.01 7.18
CA THR A 101 13.63 6.27 7.06
C THR A 101 14.59 6.43 8.24
N PRO A 102 15.65 7.27 8.11
CA PRO A 102 16.49 7.60 9.24
C PRO A 102 15.73 8.24 10.41
N HIS A 103 14.78 9.13 10.12
CA HIS A 103 14.02 9.88 11.13
C HIS A 103 12.52 9.72 10.97
N SER A 104 11.80 9.74 12.09
CA SER A 104 10.37 9.42 12.11
C SER A 104 9.48 10.42 11.36
N ALA A 105 9.78 11.71 11.40
CA ALA A 105 8.97 12.72 10.70
C ALA A 105 8.90 12.44 9.20
N GLU A 106 10.01 12.10 8.59
CA GLU A 106 10.08 11.76 7.18
C GLU A 106 9.26 10.51 6.85
N ALA A 107 9.26 9.51 7.75
CA ALA A 107 8.47 8.29 7.54
C ALA A 107 6.97 8.60 7.46
N PHE A 108 6.46 9.44 8.37
CA PHE A 108 5.06 9.86 8.33
C PHE A 108 4.71 10.66 7.09
N ASP A 109 5.58 11.60 6.72
CA ASP A 109 5.36 12.42 5.54
C ASP A 109 5.36 11.60 4.25
N LEU A 110 6.31 10.67 4.12
CA LEU A 110 6.39 9.80 2.96
C LEU A 110 5.21 8.82 2.88
N ALA A 111 4.83 8.21 4.00
CA ALA A 111 3.69 7.30 4.00
C ALA A 111 2.42 8.02 3.55
N ARG A 112 2.20 9.26 4.00
CA ARG A 112 1.08 10.09 3.58
C ARG A 112 1.14 10.41 2.09
N GLU A 113 2.31 10.77 1.57
CA GLU A 113 2.48 11.11 0.16
C GLU A 113 2.27 9.89 -0.74
N TYR A 114 2.80 8.74 -0.36
CA TYR A 114 2.55 7.49 -1.08
C TYR A 114 1.06 7.18 -1.14
N LEU A 115 0.37 7.25 -0.03
CA LEU A 115 -1.06 6.97 0.03
C LEU A 115 -1.85 7.92 -0.87
N LYS A 116 -1.54 9.22 -0.81
CA LYS A 116 -2.18 10.24 -1.63
C LYS A 116 -2.02 9.95 -3.12
N ARG A 117 -0.80 9.63 -3.55
CA ARG A 117 -0.51 9.35 -4.96
C ARG A 117 -1.15 8.07 -5.43
N ILE A 118 -1.13 7.02 -4.62
CA ILE A 118 -1.78 5.76 -4.95
C ILE A 118 -3.27 5.98 -5.19
N LYS A 119 -3.94 6.70 -4.31
CA LYS A 119 -5.38 6.97 -4.43
C LYS A 119 -5.73 7.81 -5.65
N SER A 120 -4.84 8.70 -6.07
CA SER A 120 -5.14 9.64 -7.17
C SER A 120 -4.68 9.16 -8.54
N THR A 121 -3.71 8.25 -8.63
CA THR A 121 -3.11 7.90 -9.92
C THR A 121 -3.14 6.42 -10.27
N VAL A 122 -3.15 5.52 -9.29
CA VAL A 122 -3.18 4.08 -9.59
C VAL A 122 -4.60 3.66 -9.93
N PRO A 123 -4.85 3.10 -11.15
CA PRO A 123 -6.20 2.80 -11.59
C PRO A 123 -6.72 1.48 -10.99
N VAL A 124 -7.21 1.56 -9.76
CA VAL A 124 -7.88 0.45 -9.09
C VAL A 124 -9.32 0.87 -8.83
N TRP A 125 -10.26 0.06 -9.31
CA TRP A 125 -11.69 0.32 -9.16
C TRP A 125 -12.24 -0.49 -8.00
N LYS A 126 -13.23 0.10 -7.30
CA LYS A 126 -13.89 -0.50 -6.15
C LYS A 126 -15.35 -0.77 -6.47
N THR A 127 -15.83 -1.96 -6.18
CA THR A 127 -17.25 -2.28 -6.18
C THR A 127 -17.64 -2.75 -4.79
N VAL A 128 -18.48 -1.99 -4.12
CA VAL A 128 -18.95 -2.30 -2.77
C VAL A 128 -19.96 -3.44 -2.85
N ARG A 129 -19.78 -4.45 -2.00
CA ARG A 129 -20.74 -5.55 -1.86
C ARG A 129 -21.51 -5.36 -0.56
N PHE A 130 -22.74 -4.91 -0.66
CA PHE A 130 -23.60 -4.66 0.49
C PHE A 130 -24.14 -5.97 1.05
N GLN A 131 -24.39 -5.99 2.36
CA GLN A 131 -25.16 -7.05 2.96
C GLN A 131 -26.61 -6.91 2.54
N ASN A 132 -27.23 -8.04 2.19
CA ASN A 132 -28.67 -8.06 1.95
C ASN A 132 -29.39 -7.98 3.30
N ALA A 133 -30.41 -7.18 3.36
CA ALA A 133 -31.23 -7.06 4.56
C ALA A 133 -31.96 -8.38 4.85
#